data_7276d38614ae983d3573ce656e358105
#
_entry.id   7276d38614ae983d3573ce656e358105
#
_cell.length_a   1.000
_cell.length_b   1.000
_cell.length_c   1.000
_cell.angle_alpha   90.00
_cell.angle_beta   90.00
_cell.angle_gamma   90.00
#
_symmetry.space_group_name_H-M   'P 1'
#
loop_
_entity.id
_entity.type
_entity.pdbx_description
1 polymer ?
#
loop_
_entity_poly.entity_id
_entity_poly.type
_entity_poly.pdbx_seq_one_letter_code
_entity_poly.pdbx_strand_id
1 'polypeptide(L)'
;VPLTIGLSLIVAIMQTIYFRTGNAIYKDMAKYWGKLFLINFAMGVVTGIVMEFQFGMNWSEYSKFVGDIFGAPLAIEALVAFFLESTFIGIWIFGWEHLSKKIHLLSIWLVAIGSTLSAFWILVANSFMQAPVGFAFDGSRMIMNDFGALISNPNVWVQFPHTVLGGYATGAMFVLGVSAYHLYRQNHKDFFTKSFQLASIFGVISVLLVILVGHTQGQYMVKTQPMKMAAAEALWETENPASFSLFSIVDEKNMEDRFSIRIPAVLSLLSYNKFTGEVKGIIDLQNEYEGIYGPGNYIPPITINYWAFRAMVGAGFLMFFVAAYALFISLKNKLIPSKILKFIPFVIALPYIANSSGWILTEVGRQPWIIFGYLKTSEAVSPNLTVSMLWMSLIGFTLIYGVLMVVDIFLLKKYAMVIPGQMPKQSEEEKTYWDLSEVNDEL
;
A
#
# COMPACT_ATOMS: atom_id res chain seq x y z
N VAL A 1 -5.89 2.53 -2.68
CA VAL A 1 -5.38 1.22 -3.17
C VAL A 1 -5.22 0.22 -2.01
N PRO A 2 -4.43 0.44 -0.91
CA PRO A 2 -4.26 -0.59 0.13
C PRO A 2 -5.56 -1.10 0.73
N LEU A 3 -6.51 -0.20 1.02
CA LEU A 3 -7.82 -0.58 1.55
C LEU A 3 -8.65 -1.39 0.53
N THR A 4 -8.58 -1.06 -0.77
CA THR A 4 -9.23 -1.81 -1.85
C THR A 4 -8.74 -3.26 -1.88
N ILE A 5 -7.42 -3.47 -1.92
CA ILE A 5 -6.80 -4.81 -1.92
C ILE A 5 -7.21 -5.61 -0.68
N GLY A 6 -7.19 -4.99 0.50
CA GLY A 6 -7.54 -5.67 1.74
C GLY A 6 -9.03 -6.02 1.83
N LEU A 7 -9.91 -5.08 1.49
CA LEU A 7 -11.36 -5.31 1.57
C LEU A 7 -11.86 -6.28 0.52
N SER A 8 -11.36 -6.25 -0.71
CA SER A 8 -11.78 -7.21 -1.77
C SER A 8 -11.52 -8.65 -1.34
N LEU A 9 -10.36 -8.94 -0.77
CA LEU A 9 -10.03 -10.28 -0.26
C LEU A 9 -10.89 -10.66 0.95
N ILE A 10 -11.09 -9.75 1.91
CA ILE A 10 -11.94 -10.01 3.09
C ILE A 10 -13.37 -10.31 2.67
N VAL A 11 -13.93 -9.55 1.71
CA VAL A 11 -15.27 -9.78 1.16
C VAL A 11 -15.35 -11.13 0.44
N ALA A 12 -14.33 -11.49 -0.36
CA ALA A 12 -14.25 -12.80 -1.02
C ALA A 12 -14.22 -13.96 -0.01
N ILE A 13 -13.49 -13.82 1.09
CA ILE A 13 -13.45 -14.78 2.20
C ILE A 13 -14.83 -14.90 2.86
N MET A 14 -15.49 -13.78 3.20
CA MET A 14 -16.82 -13.77 3.80
C MET A 14 -17.84 -14.46 2.89
N GLN A 15 -17.82 -14.16 1.59
CA GLN A 15 -18.70 -14.79 0.64
C GLN A 15 -18.39 -16.28 0.43
N THR A 16 -17.12 -16.69 0.54
CA THR A 16 -16.74 -18.11 0.52
C THR A 16 -17.32 -18.86 1.73
N ILE A 17 -17.28 -18.26 2.92
CA ILE A 17 -17.87 -18.84 4.12
C ILE A 17 -19.41 -18.96 3.94
N TYR A 18 -20.06 -17.92 3.42
CA TYR A 18 -21.48 -17.99 3.06
C TYR A 18 -21.78 -19.12 2.10
N PHE A 19 -21.01 -19.24 1.01
CA PHE A 19 -21.20 -20.30 0.01
C PHE A 19 -21.10 -21.71 0.62
N ARG A 20 -20.14 -21.92 1.53
CA ARG A 20 -19.91 -23.24 2.15
C ARG A 20 -20.89 -23.56 3.27
N THR A 21 -21.32 -22.57 4.05
CA THR A 21 -22.12 -22.80 5.27
C THR A 21 -23.60 -22.51 5.08
N GLY A 22 -23.99 -21.73 4.06
CA GLY A 22 -25.35 -21.23 3.87
C GLY A 22 -25.77 -20.18 4.91
N ASN A 23 -24.91 -19.77 5.86
CA ASN A 23 -25.27 -18.87 6.93
C ASN A 23 -25.48 -17.43 6.42
N ALA A 24 -26.70 -16.91 6.52
CA ALA A 24 -27.11 -15.60 6.02
C ALA A 24 -26.28 -14.43 6.59
N ILE A 25 -25.77 -14.53 7.81
CA ILE A 25 -24.93 -13.47 8.40
C ILE A 25 -23.72 -13.17 7.52
N TYR A 26 -23.07 -14.18 6.93
CA TYR A 26 -21.93 -13.97 6.05
C TYR A 26 -22.31 -13.38 4.69
N LYS A 27 -23.55 -13.61 4.20
CA LYS A 27 -24.10 -12.90 3.04
C LYS A 27 -24.23 -11.40 3.35
N ASP A 28 -24.81 -11.09 4.50
CA ASP A 28 -24.99 -9.69 4.93
C ASP A 28 -23.64 -9.01 5.19
N MET A 29 -22.66 -9.73 5.77
CA MET A 29 -21.29 -9.26 5.91
C MET A 29 -20.66 -8.94 4.56
N ALA A 30 -20.74 -9.84 3.58
CA ALA A 30 -20.21 -9.62 2.24
C ALA A 30 -20.85 -8.39 1.56
N LYS A 31 -22.17 -8.19 1.70
CA LYS A 31 -22.87 -7.01 1.18
C LYS A 31 -22.44 -5.72 1.88
N TYR A 32 -22.35 -5.73 3.21
CA TYR A 32 -21.99 -4.56 4.00
C TYR A 32 -20.56 -4.10 3.74
N TRP A 33 -19.58 -4.99 3.88
CA TRP A 33 -18.18 -4.70 3.65
C TRP A 33 -17.89 -4.46 2.17
N GLY A 34 -18.61 -5.13 1.28
CA GLY A 34 -18.53 -4.91 -0.15
C GLY A 34 -18.97 -3.51 -0.56
N LYS A 35 -19.99 -2.93 0.10
CA LYS A 35 -20.39 -1.54 -0.17
C LYS A 35 -19.28 -0.55 0.21
N LEU A 36 -18.59 -0.77 1.34
CA LEU A 36 -17.46 0.06 1.75
C LEU A 36 -16.26 -0.12 0.81
N PHE A 37 -16.03 -1.37 0.35
CA PHE A 37 -15.06 -1.64 -0.71
C PHE A 37 -15.35 -0.85 -1.98
N LEU A 38 -16.59 -0.86 -2.48
CA LEU A 38 -17.00 -0.17 -3.70
C LEU A 38 -16.82 1.35 -3.61
N ILE A 39 -17.14 1.96 -2.47
CA ILE A 39 -16.93 3.40 -2.24
C ILE A 39 -15.44 3.72 -2.39
N ASN A 40 -14.59 3.02 -1.67
CA ASN A 40 -13.15 3.24 -1.72
C ASN A 40 -12.55 2.91 -3.10
N PHE A 41 -13.06 1.87 -3.79
CA PHE A 41 -12.66 1.53 -5.15
C PHE A 41 -12.93 2.67 -6.14
N ALA A 42 -14.17 3.20 -6.15
CA ALA A 42 -14.55 4.30 -7.04
C ALA A 42 -13.65 5.54 -6.83
N MET A 43 -13.37 5.88 -5.57
CA MET A 43 -12.45 6.99 -5.25
C MET A 43 -11.01 6.68 -5.69
N GLY A 44 -10.60 5.41 -5.57
CA GLY A 44 -9.28 4.95 -6.04
C GLY A 44 -9.09 5.10 -7.54
N VAL A 45 -10.12 4.75 -8.34
CA VAL A 45 -10.08 4.91 -9.81
C VAL A 45 -9.93 6.39 -10.19
N VAL A 46 -10.74 7.28 -9.61
CA VAL A 46 -10.67 8.72 -9.91
C VAL A 46 -9.28 9.28 -9.58
N THR A 47 -8.75 8.95 -8.41
CA THR A 47 -7.43 9.45 -7.99
C THR A 47 -6.29 8.87 -8.85
N GLY A 48 -6.40 7.62 -9.30
CA GLY A 48 -5.42 6.96 -10.17
C GLY A 48 -5.33 7.66 -11.53
N ILE A 49 -6.46 7.87 -12.21
CA ILE A 49 -6.52 8.56 -13.50
C ILE A 49 -5.89 9.96 -13.42
N VAL A 50 -6.22 10.72 -12.38
CA VAL A 50 -5.66 12.07 -12.17
C VAL A 50 -4.13 12.02 -11.99
N MET A 51 -3.59 10.97 -11.36
CA MET A 51 -2.14 10.83 -11.14
C MET A 51 -1.36 10.61 -12.44
N GLU A 52 -1.92 9.89 -13.41
CA GLU A 52 -1.24 9.60 -14.67
C GLU A 52 -0.88 10.85 -15.49
N PHE A 53 -1.67 11.92 -15.37
CA PHE A 53 -1.36 13.19 -16.02
C PHE A 53 -0.02 13.80 -15.58
N GLN A 54 0.48 13.47 -14.40
CA GLN A 54 1.76 13.97 -13.88
C GLN A 54 2.95 13.58 -14.79
N PHE A 55 2.91 12.41 -15.41
CA PHE A 55 4.00 11.94 -16.27
C PHE A 55 4.22 12.85 -17.48
N GLY A 56 3.13 13.31 -18.12
CA GLY A 56 3.23 14.25 -19.24
C GLY A 56 3.45 15.71 -18.83
N MET A 57 2.94 16.11 -17.67
CA MET A 57 3.00 17.50 -17.19
C MET A 57 4.35 17.83 -16.56
N ASN A 58 4.73 17.13 -15.51
CA ASN A 58 5.88 17.50 -14.69
C ASN A 58 7.11 16.64 -14.95
N TRP A 59 6.97 15.44 -15.51
CA TRP A 59 8.00 14.43 -15.66
C TRP A 59 8.21 13.98 -17.11
N SER A 60 8.12 14.90 -18.07
CA SER A 60 8.23 14.54 -19.49
C SER A 60 9.62 14.00 -19.87
N GLU A 61 10.69 14.48 -19.24
CA GLU A 61 12.04 13.93 -19.51
C GLU A 61 12.20 12.52 -18.98
N TYR A 62 11.62 12.20 -17.80
CA TYR A 62 11.52 10.83 -17.34
C TYR A 62 10.77 9.95 -18.34
N SER A 63 9.59 10.41 -18.80
CA SER A 63 8.77 9.67 -19.76
C SER A 63 9.46 9.47 -21.11
N LYS A 64 10.28 10.41 -21.56
CA LYS A 64 11.11 10.26 -22.75
C LYS A 64 12.26 9.26 -22.54
N PHE A 65 12.88 9.32 -21.36
CA PHE A 65 14.06 8.52 -21.07
C PHE A 65 13.76 7.02 -20.95
N VAL A 66 12.60 6.64 -20.35
CA VAL A 66 12.23 5.23 -20.07
C VAL A 66 10.81 4.86 -20.53
N GLY A 67 10.23 5.61 -21.48
CA GLY A 67 8.82 5.45 -21.86
C GLY A 67 8.40 4.03 -22.22
N ASP A 68 9.25 3.30 -22.95
CA ASP A 68 8.96 1.92 -23.37
C ASP A 68 8.95 0.95 -22.18
N ILE A 69 9.88 1.14 -21.22
CA ILE A 69 10.04 0.24 -20.07
C ILE A 69 8.96 0.49 -19.03
N PHE A 70 8.63 1.76 -18.79
CA PHE A 70 7.62 2.16 -17.82
C PHE A 70 6.20 1.98 -18.34
N GLY A 71 5.97 2.27 -19.64
CA GLY A 71 4.66 2.22 -20.26
C GLY A 71 4.11 0.80 -20.43
N ALA A 72 4.95 -0.21 -20.67
CA ALA A 72 4.49 -1.57 -20.88
C ALA A 72 3.80 -2.17 -19.63
N PRO A 73 4.37 -2.12 -18.41
CA PRO A 73 3.67 -2.55 -17.20
C PRO A 73 2.36 -1.80 -16.94
N LEU A 74 2.31 -0.48 -17.18
CA LEU A 74 1.10 0.32 -16.99
C LEU A 74 0.01 -0.05 -18.00
N ALA A 75 0.39 -0.29 -19.27
CA ALA A 75 -0.56 -0.73 -20.28
C ALA A 75 -1.16 -2.11 -19.96
N ILE A 76 -0.33 -3.04 -19.50
CA ILE A 76 -0.80 -4.37 -19.10
C ILE A 76 -1.66 -4.27 -17.84
N GLU A 77 -1.31 -3.42 -16.89
CA GLU A 77 -2.15 -3.14 -15.72
C GLU A 77 -3.55 -2.71 -16.16
N ALA A 78 -3.65 -1.70 -17.01
CA ALA A 78 -4.93 -1.19 -17.49
C ALA A 78 -5.72 -2.26 -18.26
N LEU A 79 -5.08 -2.96 -19.22
CA LEU A 79 -5.74 -3.90 -20.12
C LEU A 79 -6.12 -5.23 -19.45
N VAL A 80 -5.36 -5.68 -18.46
CA VAL A 80 -5.58 -6.99 -17.83
C VAL A 80 -6.17 -6.82 -16.44
N ALA A 81 -5.47 -6.12 -15.54
CA ALA A 81 -5.89 -6.06 -14.15
C ALA A 81 -7.12 -5.17 -13.94
N PHE A 82 -7.12 -3.95 -14.45
CA PHE A 82 -8.25 -3.04 -14.29
C PHE A 82 -9.50 -3.49 -15.05
N PHE A 83 -9.36 -4.03 -16.28
CA PHE A 83 -10.51 -4.61 -16.99
C PHE A 83 -11.09 -5.83 -16.27
N LEU A 84 -10.24 -6.71 -15.74
CA LEU A 84 -10.69 -7.84 -14.94
C LEU A 84 -11.47 -7.34 -13.71
N GLU A 85 -10.91 -6.40 -12.99
CA GLU A 85 -11.49 -5.84 -11.78
C GLU A 85 -12.83 -5.14 -12.06
N SER A 86 -12.86 -4.18 -12.98
CA SER A 86 -14.05 -3.40 -13.28
C SER A 86 -15.20 -4.24 -13.86
N THR A 87 -14.90 -5.18 -14.75
CA THR A 87 -15.90 -6.10 -15.32
C THR A 87 -16.53 -6.95 -14.23
N PHE A 88 -15.71 -7.59 -13.39
CA PHE A 88 -16.23 -8.50 -12.38
C PHE A 88 -16.82 -7.80 -11.16
N ILE A 89 -16.45 -6.54 -10.89
CA ILE A 89 -17.18 -5.69 -9.92
C ILE A 89 -18.62 -5.49 -10.38
N GLY A 90 -18.85 -5.14 -11.66
CA GLY A 90 -20.20 -5.00 -12.22
C GLY A 90 -21.01 -6.29 -12.09
N ILE A 91 -20.43 -7.43 -12.51
CA ILE A 91 -21.06 -8.73 -12.37
C ILE A 91 -21.37 -9.06 -10.90
N TRP A 92 -20.49 -8.74 -9.98
CA TRP A 92 -20.70 -9.00 -8.56
C TRP A 92 -21.80 -8.13 -7.94
N ILE A 93 -21.86 -6.84 -8.30
CA ILE A 93 -22.90 -5.93 -7.79
C ILE A 93 -24.29 -6.37 -8.22
N PHE A 94 -24.47 -6.64 -9.51
CA PHE A 94 -25.77 -6.93 -10.09
C PHE A 94 -26.14 -8.42 -10.07
N GLY A 95 -25.19 -9.30 -9.75
CA GLY A 95 -25.35 -10.75 -9.83
C GLY A 95 -26.03 -11.43 -8.63
N TRP A 96 -26.33 -10.72 -7.54
CA TRP A 96 -26.83 -11.33 -6.29
C TRP A 96 -28.10 -12.18 -6.45
N GLU A 97 -29.02 -11.75 -7.30
CA GLU A 97 -30.31 -12.44 -7.52
C GLU A 97 -30.35 -13.14 -8.88
N HIS A 98 -29.42 -12.87 -9.79
CA HIS A 98 -29.44 -13.34 -11.17
C HIS A 98 -28.43 -14.46 -11.46
N LEU A 99 -27.37 -14.57 -10.70
CA LEU A 99 -26.29 -15.52 -10.93
C LEU A 99 -26.34 -16.73 -9.99
N SER A 100 -25.84 -17.86 -10.46
CA SER A 100 -25.61 -19.00 -9.58
C SER A 100 -24.60 -18.62 -8.50
N LYS A 101 -24.74 -19.19 -7.29
CA LYS A 101 -23.86 -18.89 -6.14
C LYS A 101 -22.37 -19.12 -6.46
N LYS A 102 -22.05 -20.08 -7.36
CA LYS A 102 -20.67 -20.38 -7.77
C LYS A 102 -20.08 -19.27 -8.64
N ILE A 103 -20.82 -18.83 -9.67
CA ILE A 103 -20.38 -17.77 -10.59
C ILE A 103 -20.26 -16.45 -9.83
N HIS A 104 -21.22 -16.16 -8.96
CA HIS A 104 -21.19 -14.96 -8.13
C HIS A 104 -20.02 -14.95 -7.12
N LEU A 105 -19.65 -16.12 -6.56
CA LEU A 105 -18.44 -16.24 -5.74
C LEU A 105 -17.17 -16.06 -6.57
N LEU A 106 -17.13 -16.65 -7.77
CA LEU A 106 -15.99 -16.52 -8.67
C LEU A 106 -15.74 -15.04 -9.03
N SER A 107 -16.80 -14.25 -9.26
CA SER A 107 -16.65 -12.84 -9.63
C SER A 107 -15.93 -12.03 -8.56
N ILE A 108 -16.24 -12.19 -7.27
CA ILE A 108 -15.52 -11.44 -6.22
C ILE A 108 -14.07 -11.93 -6.04
N TRP A 109 -13.78 -13.20 -6.26
CA TRP A 109 -12.41 -13.70 -6.28
C TRP A 109 -11.60 -13.11 -7.44
N LEU A 110 -12.22 -12.98 -8.63
CA LEU A 110 -11.58 -12.34 -9.77
C LEU A 110 -11.33 -10.85 -9.54
N VAL A 111 -12.23 -10.15 -8.84
CA VAL A 111 -12.00 -8.78 -8.37
C VAL A 111 -10.78 -8.71 -7.44
N ALA A 112 -10.71 -9.58 -6.42
CA ALA A 112 -9.59 -9.60 -5.49
C ALA A 112 -8.25 -9.93 -6.15
N ILE A 113 -8.27 -10.83 -7.15
CA ILE A 113 -7.09 -11.15 -7.97
C ILE A 113 -6.73 -9.96 -8.85
N GLY A 114 -7.70 -9.29 -9.50
CA GLY A 114 -7.49 -8.11 -10.32
C GLY A 114 -6.81 -6.98 -9.54
N SER A 115 -7.34 -6.64 -8.35
CA SER A 115 -6.73 -5.64 -7.46
C SER A 115 -5.28 -5.99 -7.06
N THR A 116 -5.01 -7.28 -6.86
CA THR A 116 -3.66 -7.75 -6.53
C THR A 116 -2.72 -7.70 -7.74
N LEU A 117 -3.22 -8.04 -8.93
CA LEU A 117 -2.47 -7.96 -10.19
C LEU A 117 -2.17 -6.50 -10.58
N SER A 118 -3.10 -5.57 -10.33
CA SER A 118 -2.87 -4.14 -10.52
C SER A 118 -1.66 -3.68 -9.68
N ALA A 119 -1.61 -4.06 -8.40
CA ALA A 119 -0.46 -3.78 -7.56
C ALA A 119 0.84 -4.42 -8.08
N PHE A 120 0.78 -5.61 -8.65
CA PHE A 120 1.97 -6.26 -9.24
C PHE A 120 2.56 -5.43 -10.37
N TRP A 121 1.76 -5.00 -11.33
CA TRP A 121 2.25 -4.29 -12.51
C TRP A 121 2.83 -2.91 -12.18
N ILE A 122 2.19 -2.15 -11.28
CA ILE A 122 2.75 -0.86 -10.86
C ILE A 122 4.06 -1.04 -10.08
N LEU A 123 4.20 -2.14 -9.33
CA LEU A 123 5.43 -2.45 -8.61
C LEU A 123 6.54 -2.98 -9.52
N VAL A 124 6.21 -3.60 -10.65
CA VAL A 124 7.20 -3.90 -11.70
C VAL A 124 7.83 -2.61 -12.22
N ALA A 125 7.00 -1.60 -12.53
CA ALA A 125 7.49 -0.29 -12.97
C ALA A 125 8.32 0.41 -11.87
N ASN A 126 7.86 0.41 -10.61
CA ASN A 126 8.61 1.01 -9.50
C ASN A 126 9.92 0.26 -9.22
N SER A 127 9.92 -1.07 -9.31
CA SER A 127 11.11 -1.89 -9.08
C SER A 127 12.19 -1.62 -10.13
N PHE A 128 11.82 -1.31 -11.37
CA PHE A 128 12.79 -0.85 -12.37
C PHE A 128 13.46 0.45 -11.92
N MET A 129 12.71 1.40 -11.37
CA MET A 129 13.31 2.65 -10.86
C MET A 129 14.27 2.42 -9.69
N GLN A 130 14.01 1.39 -8.87
CA GLN A 130 14.84 1.05 -7.69
C GLN A 130 16.09 0.24 -8.07
N ALA A 131 15.96 -0.70 -9.02
CA ALA A 131 17.01 -1.61 -9.47
C ALA A 131 16.81 -1.89 -10.97
N PRO A 132 17.35 -1.05 -11.87
CA PRO A 132 17.15 -1.14 -13.31
C PRO A 132 17.71 -2.44 -13.90
N VAL A 133 16.86 -3.21 -14.59
CA VAL A 133 17.22 -4.45 -15.31
C VAL A 133 16.42 -4.59 -16.61
N GLY A 134 16.88 -5.39 -17.56
CA GLY A 134 16.16 -5.72 -18.79
C GLY A 134 16.09 -4.58 -19.80
N PHE A 135 17.04 -3.66 -19.78
CA PHE A 135 17.10 -2.52 -20.68
C PHE A 135 18.37 -2.52 -21.55
N ALA A 136 18.33 -1.76 -22.61
CA ALA A 136 19.49 -1.37 -23.42
C ALA A 136 19.44 0.14 -23.68
N PHE A 137 20.57 0.72 -24.09
CA PHE A 137 20.60 2.11 -24.52
C PHE A 137 20.40 2.23 -26.03
N ASP A 138 19.51 3.12 -26.44
CA ASP A 138 19.36 3.61 -27.81
C ASP A 138 19.64 5.12 -27.81
N GLY A 139 20.86 5.50 -28.15
CA GLY A 139 21.36 6.85 -27.98
C GLY A 139 21.35 7.24 -26.48
N SER A 140 20.56 8.28 -26.13
CA SER A 140 20.41 8.76 -24.77
C SER A 140 19.20 8.18 -24.02
N ARG A 141 18.47 7.23 -24.63
CA ARG A 141 17.23 6.66 -24.06
C ARG A 141 17.46 5.23 -23.61
N MET A 142 16.78 4.83 -22.54
CA MET A 142 16.66 3.43 -22.18
C MET A 142 15.45 2.80 -22.89
N ILE A 143 15.68 1.73 -23.60
CA ILE A 143 14.65 0.94 -24.27
C ILE A 143 14.55 -0.43 -23.62
N MET A 144 13.36 -1.02 -23.66
CA MET A 144 13.14 -2.36 -23.15
C MET A 144 13.81 -3.40 -24.06
N ASN A 145 14.75 -4.15 -23.49
CA ASN A 145 15.47 -5.20 -24.20
C ASN A 145 15.00 -6.60 -23.78
N ASP A 146 14.63 -6.78 -22.52
CA ASP A 146 14.19 -8.06 -21.96
C ASP A 146 13.02 -7.84 -20.96
N PHE A 147 11.81 -8.13 -21.43
CA PHE A 147 10.60 -8.04 -20.60
C PHE A 147 10.57 -9.12 -19.51
N GLY A 148 11.14 -10.29 -19.78
CA GLY A 148 11.26 -11.36 -18.79
C GLY A 148 12.13 -10.94 -17.60
N ALA A 149 13.27 -10.29 -17.86
CA ALA A 149 14.13 -9.73 -16.83
C ALA A 149 13.42 -8.65 -16.01
N LEU A 150 12.59 -7.82 -16.66
CA LEU A 150 11.82 -6.78 -15.99
C LEU A 150 10.83 -7.37 -14.97
N ILE A 151 10.07 -8.39 -15.35
CA ILE A 151 9.10 -9.07 -14.47
C ILE A 151 9.81 -9.88 -13.38
N SER A 152 10.93 -10.52 -13.70
CA SER A 152 11.71 -11.32 -12.76
C SER A 152 12.70 -10.51 -11.92
N ASN A 153 12.65 -9.17 -12.00
CA ASN A 153 13.46 -8.28 -11.17
C ASN A 153 13.37 -8.69 -9.69
N PRO A 154 14.49 -9.01 -9.03
CA PRO A 154 14.45 -9.42 -7.62
C PRO A 154 13.78 -8.42 -6.69
N ASN A 155 13.84 -7.12 -7.00
CA ASN A 155 13.17 -6.08 -6.22
C ASN A 155 11.63 -6.24 -6.22
N VAL A 156 11.04 -6.66 -7.34
CA VAL A 156 9.59 -6.95 -7.42
C VAL A 156 9.19 -7.99 -6.38
N TRP A 157 9.96 -9.07 -6.27
CA TRP A 157 9.63 -10.23 -5.44
C TRP A 157 9.84 -10.03 -3.94
N VAL A 158 10.50 -8.95 -3.52
CA VAL A 158 10.54 -8.52 -2.12
C VAL A 158 9.57 -7.39 -1.83
N GLN A 159 9.36 -6.48 -2.77
CA GLN A 159 8.50 -5.30 -2.60
C GLN A 159 7.01 -5.64 -2.75
N PHE A 160 6.64 -6.45 -3.75
CA PHE A 160 5.24 -6.81 -4.03
C PHE A 160 4.56 -7.55 -2.87
N PRO A 161 5.15 -8.63 -2.30
CA PRO A 161 4.53 -9.29 -1.15
C PRO A 161 4.38 -8.35 0.05
N HIS A 162 5.40 -7.52 0.34
CA HIS A 162 5.34 -6.56 1.44
C HIS A 162 4.19 -5.56 1.28
N THR A 163 4.05 -4.99 0.08
CA THR A 163 3.02 -3.99 -0.24
C THR A 163 1.61 -4.58 -0.20
N VAL A 164 1.41 -5.78 -0.79
CA VAL A 164 0.10 -6.45 -0.80
C VAL A 164 -0.32 -6.87 0.61
N LEU A 165 0.60 -7.42 1.39
CA LEU A 165 0.34 -7.78 2.79
C LEU A 165 0.04 -6.54 3.65
N GLY A 166 0.68 -5.40 3.37
CA GLY A 166 0.34 -4.09 3.94
C GLY A 166 -1.08 -3.66 3.60
N GLY A 167 -1.53 -3.93 2.36
CA GLY A 167 -2.93 -3.76 1.94
C GLY A 167 -3.89 -4.66 2.71
N TYR A 168 -3.54 -5.93 2.89
CA TYR A 168 -4.34 -6.88 3.70
C TYR A 168 -4.44 -6.44 5.16
N ALA A 169 -3.34 -5.99 5.75
CA ALA A 169 -3.34 -5.43 7.10
C ALA A 169 -4.23 -4.18 7.19
N THR A 170 -4.24 -3.32 6.14
CA THR A 170 -5.12 -2.14 6.07
C THR A 170 -6.59 -2.53 6.11
N GLY A 171 -7.00 -3.50 5.28
CA GLY A 171 -8.37 -4.03 5.30
C GLY A 171 -8.75 -4.65 6.64
N ALA A 172 -7.84 -5.44 7.25
CA ALA A 172 -8.05 -6.03 8.55
C ALA A 172 -8.29 -4.99 9.66
N MET A 173 -7.42 -3.98 9.75
CA MET A 173 -7.53 -2.93 10.77
C MET A 173 -8.77 -2.06 10.56
N PHE A 174 -9.17 -1.83 9.32
CA PHE A 174 -10.41 -1.12 9.00
C PHE A 174 -11.63 -1.91 9.48
N VAL A 175 -11.74 -3.20 9.12
CA VAL A 175 -12.85 -4.07 9.56
C VAL A 175 -12.85 -4.22 11.09
N LEU A 176 -11.69 -4.39 11.71
CA LEU A 176 -11.53 -4.50 13.15
C LEU A 176 -12.02 -3.24 13.87
N GLY A 177 -11.58 -2.07 13.40
CA GLY A 177 -11.93 -0.78 14.02
C GLY A 177 -13.41 -0.44 13.91
N VAL A 178 -14.02 -0.62 12.72
CA VAL A 178 -15.45 -0.40 12.53
C VAL A 178 -16.29 -1.39 13.34
N SER A 179 -15.89 -2.67 13.36
CA SER A 179 -16.58 -3.69 14.16
C SER A 179 -16.52 -3.38 15.64
N ALA A 180 -15.37 -2.93 16.15
CA ALA A 180 -15.20 -2.53 17.54
C ALA A 180 -16.09 -1.34 17.92
N TYR A 181 -16.23 -0.36 17.03
CA TYR A 181 -17.14 0.78 17.21
C TYR A 181 -18.59 0.31 17.41
N HIS A 182 -19.09 -0.58 16.54
CA HIS A 182 -20.45 -1.10 16.65
C HIS A 182 -20.66 -1.99 17.88
N LEU A 183 -19.67 -2.80 18.23
CA LEU A 183 -19.70 -3.59 19.46
C LEU A 183 -19.73 -2.69 20.72
N TYR A 184 -18.98 -1.58 20.71
CA TYR A 184 -19.05 -0.58 21.78
C TYR A 184 -20.44 0.06 21.90
N ARG A 185 -21.09 0.33 20.77
CA ARG A 185 -22.45 0.89 20.70
C ARG A 185 -23.54 -0.15 20.89
N GLN A 186 -23.19 -1.41 21.10
CA GLN A 186 -24.12 -2.55 21.26
C GLN A 186 -25.01 -2.82 20.02
N ASN A 187 -24.59 -2.40 18.84
CA ASN A 187 -25.31 -2.58 17.59
C ASN A 187 -25.06 -3.96 17.01
N HIS A 188 -26.09 -4.69 16.54
CA HIS A 188 -26.01 -5.96 15.82
C HIS A 188 -24.85 -6.89 16.26
N LYS A 189 -24.82 -7.27 17.53
CA LYS A 189 -23.70 -7.95 18.19
C LYS A 189 -23.18 -9.17 17.44
N ASP A 190 -24.08 -10.03 16.96
CA ASP A 190 -23.66 -11.28 16.28
C ASP A 190 -22.90 -10.99 14.98
N PHE A 191 -23.40 -10.03 14.19
CA PHE A 191 -22.77 -9.61 12.95
C PHE A 191 -21.37 -9.03 13.21
N PHE A 192 -21.27 -8.03 14.10
CA PHE A 192 -20.01 -7.35 14.34
C PHE A 192 -19.03 -8.20 15.16
N THR A 193 -19.51 -9.13 15.99
CA THR A 193 -18.62 -10.11 16.64
C THR A 193 -17.95 -11.02 15.61
N LYS A 194 -18.71 -11.54 14.63
CA LYS A 194 -18.12 -12.36 13.53
C LYS A 194 -17.17 -11.57 12.66
N SER A 195 -17.52 -10.32 12.30
CA SER A 195 -16.63 -9.42 11.56
C SER A 195 -15.34 -9.14 12.33
N PHE A 196 -15.43 -8.86 13.62
CA PHE A 196 -14.30 -8.61 14.50
C PHE A 196 -13.38 -9.85 14.64
N GLN A 197 -13.97 -11.04 14.81
CA GLN A 197 -13.22 -12.31 14.88
C GLN A 197 -12.47 -12.58 13.57
N LEU A 198 -13.14 -12.47 12.44
CA LEU A 198 -12.51 -12.67 11.14
C LEU A 198 -11.40 -11.66 10.91
N ALA A 199 -11.64 -10.37 11.20
CA ALA A 199 -10.65 -9.32 11.05
C ALA A 199 -9.45 -9.51 11.99
N SER A 200 -9.64 -9.99 13.21
CA SER A 200 -8.54 -10.26 14.15
C SER A 200 -7.65 -11.40 13.67
N ILE A 201 -8.23 -12.51 13.16
CA ILE A 201 -7.47 -13.63 12.59
C ILE A 201 -6.68 -13.16 11.36
N PHE A 202 -7.38 -12.53 10.42
CA PHE A 202 -6.79 -12.05 9.18
C PHE A 202 -5.72 -10.99 9.44
N GLY A 203 -5.95 -10.11 10.43
CA GLY A 203 -5.00 -9.08 10.85
C GLY A 203 -3.71 -9.63 11.44
N VAL A 204 -3.80 -10.60 12.36
CA VAL A 204 -2.59 -11.24 12.93
C VAL A 204 -1.76 -11.90 11.84
N ILE A 205 -2.40 -12.65 10.94
CA ILE A 205 -1.71 -13.33 9.84
C ILE A 205 -1.06 -12.31 8.91
N SER A 206 -1.80 -11.31 8.45
CA SER A 206 -1.31 -10.32 7.50
C SER A 206 -0.16 -9.50 8.09
N VAL A 207 -0.28 -9.00 9.32
CA VAL A 207 0.76 -8.18 9.94
C VAL A 207 2.00 -9.00 10.27
N LEU A 208 1.84 -10.25 10.74
CA LEU A 208 2.99 -11.13 10.95
C LEU A 208 3.76 -11.38 9.66
N LEU A 209 3.04 -11.65 8.56
CA LEU A 209 3.66 -11.85 7.25
C LEU A 209 4.32 -10.57 6.72
N VAL A 210 3.73 -9.37 6.93
CA VAL A 210 4.36 -8.08 6.61
C VAL A 210 5.70 -7.94 7.32
N ILE A 211 5.77 -8.27 8.62
CA ILE A 211 7.01 -8.18 9.41
C ILE A 211 8.06 -9.13 8.84
N LEU A 212 7.70 -10.37 8.55
CA LEU A 212 8.63 -11.38 8.02
C LEU A 212 9.15 -11.01 6.63
N VAL A 213 8.26 -10.59 5.72
CA VAL A 213 8.66 -10.14 4.38
C VAL A 213 9.43 -8.82 4.44
N GLY A 214 9.06 -7.92 5.35
CA GLY A 214 9.78 -6.66 5.59
C GLY A 214 11.22 -6.89 6.03
N HIS A 215 11.48 -7.90 6.86
CA HIS A 215 12.84 -8.31 7.20
C HIS A 215 13.65 -8.72 5.96
N THR A 216 13.07 -9.57 5.07
CA THR A 216 13.71 -9.95 3.82
C THR A 216 13.97 -8.76 2.90
N GLN A 217 13.02 -7.83 2.82
CA GLN A 217 13.18 -6.59 2.04
C GLN A 217 14.29 -5.68 2.61
N GLY A 218 14.40 -5.59 3.94
CA GLY A 218 15.50 -4.88 4.60
C GLY A 218 16.87 -5.47 4.25
N GLN A 219 17.00 -6.80 4.27
CA GLN A 219 18.23 -7.49 3.85
C GLN A 219 18.57 -7.24 2.37
N TYR A 220 17.55 -7.21 1.51
CA TYR A 220 17.75 -6.86 0.10
C TYR A 220 18.19 -5.40 -0.07
N MET A 221 17.62 -4.48 0.70
CA MET A 221 17.96 -3.05 0.67
C MET A 221 19.41 -2.79 1.07
N VAL A 222 19.93 -3.48 2.09
CA VAL A 222 21.36 -3.37 2.49
C VAL A 222 22.28 -3.69 1.32
N LYS A 223 21.93 -4.68 0.48
CA LYS A 223 22.77 -5.13 -0.63
C LYS A 223 22.67 -4.25 -1.87
N THR A 224 21.46 -3.74 -2.18
CA THR A 224 21.17 -3.08 -3.46
C THR A 224 21.13 -1.57 -3.35
N GLN A 225 20.76 -1.03 -2.19
CA GLN A 225 20.68 0.41 -1.91
C GLN A 225 21.25 0.73 -0.52
N PRO A 226 22.55 0.51 -0.30
CA PRO A 226 23.16 0.68 1.02
C PRO A 226 23.01 2.10 1.58
N MET A 227 23.05 3.13 0.73
CA MET A 227 22.83 4.53 1.16
C MET A 227 21.43 4.72 1.75
N LYS A 228 20.39 4.08 1.18
CA LYS A 228 19.02 4.12 1.73
C LYS A 228 18.96 3.47 3.11
N MET A 229 19.64 2.35 3.31
CA MET A 229 19.70 1.68 4.61
C MET A 229 20.46 2.55 5.62
N ALA A 230 21.61 3.10 5.26
CA ALA A 230 22.38 4.00 6.11
C ALA A 230 21.55 5.23 6.52
N ALA A 231 20.79 5.81 5.58
CA ALA A 231 19.87 6.92 5.84
C ALA A 231 18.72 6.54 6.80
N ALA A 232 18.13 5.35 6.60
CA ALA A 232 17.08 4.84 7.47
C ALA A 232 17.55 4.60 8.91
N GLU A 233 18.84 4.35 9.12
CA GLU A 233 19.46 4.09 10.43
C GLU A 233 20.23 5.30 10.99
N ALA A 234 20.32 6.41 10.24
CA ALA A 234 21.22 7.53 10.54
C ALA A 234 22.62 7.01 10.89
N LEU A 235 23.14 6.08 10.07
CA LEU A 235 24.44 5.47 10.26
C LEU A 235 25.48 6.28 9.51
N TRP A 236 26.19 7.16 10.21
CA TRP A 236 27.15 8.08 9.61
C TRP A 236 28.44 7.40 9.18
N GLU A 237 28.99 6.58 10.04
CA GLU A 237 30.22 5.84 9.84
C GLU A 237 29.94 4.35 9.63
N THR A 238 30.82 3.66 8.94
CA THR A 238 30.71 2.20 8.73
C THR A 238 30.99 1.46 10.05
N GLU A 239 30.10 0.55 10.41
CA GLU A 239 30.20 -0.23 11.64
C GLU A 239 30.24 -1.74 11.37
N ASN A 240 31.05 -2.46 12.15
CA ASN A 240 31.14 -3.92 12.16
C ASN A 240 31.49 -4.46 13.58
N PRO A 241 30.55 -5.05 14.33
CA PRO A 241 29.12 -5.21 14.02
C PRO A 241 28.34 -3.90 14.11
N ALA A 242 27.36 -3.74 13.22
CA ALA A 242 26.57 -2.51 13.13
C ALA A 242 25.45 -2.44 14.17
N SER A 243 25.30 -1.29 14.80
CA SER A 243 24.29 -0.99 15.79
C SER A 243 22.96 -0.55 15.17
N PHE A 244 21.84 -0.98 15.74
CA PHE A 244 20.50 -0.54 15.38
C PHE A 244 20.10 0.70 16.17
N SER A 245 19.67 1.75 15.49
CA SER A 245 19.22 2.97 16.15
C SER A 245 17.75 2.83 16.59
N LEU A 246 17.48 2.93 17.89
CA LEU A 246 16.12 3.03 18.41
C LEU A 246 15.58 4.46 18.31
N PHE A 247 16.43 5.42 18.61
CA PHE A 247 16.09 6.83 18.63
C PHE A 247 17.35 7.66 18.33
N SER A 248 17.26 8.60 17.37
CA SER A 248 18.33 9.55 17.08
C SER A 248 17.77 10.94 16.79
N ILE A 249 18.48 11.95 17.31
CA ILE A 249 18.30 13.35 16.91
C ILE A 249 19.38 13.65 15.89
N VAL A 250 19.00 13.61 14.63
CA VAL A 250 19.91 13.73 13.48
C VAL A 250 20.33 15.18 13.27
N ASP A 251 21.62 15.43 13.06
CA ASP A 251 22.18 16.71 12.61
C ASP A 251 22.82 16.54 11.22
N GLU A 252 22.00 16.72 10.19
CA GLU A 252 22.42 16.56 8.78
C GLU A 252 23.53 17.56 8.39
N LYS A 253 23.59 18.71 9.04
CA LYS A 253 24.56 19.75 8.71
C LYS A 253 25.99 19.36 9.16
N ASN A 254 26.09 18.76 10.35
CA ASN A 254 27.35 18.32 10.89
C ASN A 254 27.67 16.86 10.60
N MET A 255 26.74 16.13 9.91
CA MET A 255 26.84 14.69 9.60
C MET A 255 27.05 13.83 10.85
N GLU A 256 26.28 14.09 11.91
CA GLU A 256 26.34 13.36 13.18
C GLU A 256 24.97 13.26 13.85
N ASP A 257 24.86 12.39 14.86
CA ASP A 257 23.72 12.36 15.76
C ASP A 257 24.03 13.22 16.99
N ARG A 258 23.22 14.26 17.28
CA ARG A 258 23.32 15.02 18.53
C ARG A 258 23.04 14.16 19.76
N PHE A 259 22.16 13.20 19.60
CA PHE A 259 21.81 12.21 20.62
C PHE A 259 21.33 10.96 19.94
N SER A 260 21.79 9.80 20.39
CA SER A 260 21.30 8.52 19.87
C SER A 260 21.22 7.44 20.95
N ILE A 261 20.21 6.58 20.84
CA ILE A 261 20.08 5.34 21.60
C ILE A 261 20.17 4.20 20.60
N ARG A 262 21.28 3.44 20.69
CA ARG A 262 21.57 2.36 19.75
C ARG A 262 21.74 1.02 20.46
N ILE A 263 21.29 -0.06 19.82
CA ILE A 263 21.48 -1.45 20.32
C ILE A 263 22.63 -2.07 19.53
N PRO A 264 23.75 -2.44 20.18
CA PRO A 264 24.90 -3.02 19.49
C PRO A 264 24.54 -4.29 18.72
N ALA A 265 25.16 -4.48 17.55
CA ALA A 265 25.09 -5.67 16.69
C ALA A 265 23.68 -6.03 16.13
N VAL A 266 22.61 -5.33 16.52
CA VAL A 266 21.25 -5.64 16.06
C VAL A 266 21.05 -5.29 14.59
N LEU A 267 21.66 -4.23 14.07
CA LEU A 267 21.58 -3.93 12.64
C LEU A 267 22.28 -5.00 11.80
N SER A 268 23.42 -5.51 12.23
CA SER A 268 24.07 -6.66 11.59
C SER A 268 23.20 -7.90 11.63
N LEU A 269 22.52 -8.18 12.76
CA LEU A 269 21.56 -9.29 12.88
C LEU A 269 20.40 -9.14 11.88
N LEU A 270 19.83 -7.95 11.77
CA LEU A 270 18.73 -7.67 10.84
C LEU A 270 19.18 -7.75 9.37
N SER A 271 20.39 -7.29 9.07
CA SER A 271 20.94 -7.25 7.71
C SER A 271 21.41 -8.61 7.19
N TYR A 272 21.98 -9.46 8.07
CA TYR A 272 22.70 -10.66 7.67
C TYR A 272 22.28 -11.95 8.41
N ASN A 273 21.31 -11.89 9.31
CA ASN A 273 20.94 -12.98 10.24
C ASN A 273 22.12 -13.44 11.11
N LYS A 274 23.08 -12.56 11.39
CA LYS A 274 24.28 -12.79 12.20
C LYS A 274 24.58 -11.54 13.03
N PHE A 275 25.11 -11.74 14.23
CA PHE A 275 25.56 -10.62 15.06
C PHE A 275 26.90 -10.00 14.60
N THR A 276 27.36 -10.37 13.42
CA THR A 276 28.57 -9.87 12.76
C THR A 276 28.22 -9.49 11.33
N GLY A 277 28.95 -8.56 10.76
CA GLY A 277 28.79 -8.08 9.40
C GLY A 277 28.81 -6.55 9.37
N GLU A 278 29.50 -6.04 8.37
CA GLU A 278 29.67 -4.62 8.13
C GLU A 278 28.43 -4.03 7.49
N VAL A 279 27.96 -2.90 8.00
CA VAL A 279 27.01 -2.04 7.31
C VAL A 279 27.69 -0.71 7.06
N LYS A 280 27.78 -0.33 5.78
CA LYS A 280 28.45 0.91 5.36
C LYS A 280 27.70 2.14 5.83
N GLY A 281 28.43 3.13 6.31
CA GLY A 281 27.92 4.43 6.74
C GLY A 281 27.74 5.42 5.59
N ILE A 282 27.02 6.51 5.87
CA ILE A 282 26.69 7.56 4.91
C ILE A 282 27.94 8.21 4.31
N ILE A 283 28.94 8.49 5.15
CA ILE A 283 30.16 9.20 4.75
C ILE A 283 30.98 8.35 3.75
N ASP A 284 31.16 7.08 4.05
CA ASP A 284 31.90 6.16 3.17
C ASP A 284 31.17 5.93 1.86
N LEU A 285 29.83 5.78 1.91
CA LEU A 285 28.99 5.60 0.72
C LEU A 285 28.97 6.85 -0.16
N GLN A 286 28.99 8.06 0.41
CA GLN A 286 29.10 9.30 -0.34
C GLN A 286 30.41 9.32 -1.14
N ASN A 287 31.53 9.00 -0.50
CA ASN A 287 32.85 8.94 -1.16
C ASN A 287 32.89 7.86 -2.26
N GLU A 288 32.29 6.70 -2.01
CA GLU A 288 32.18 5.62 -3.01
C GLU A 288 31.36 6.06 -4.22
N TYR A 289 30.21 6.73 -3.99
CA TYR A 289 29.34 7.20 -5.07
C TYR A 289 29.95 8.35 -5.86
N GLU A 290 30.72 9.21 -5.24
CA GLU A 290 31.52 10.22 -5.96
C GLU A 290 32.56 9.58 -6.88
N GLY A 291 33.17 8.48 -6.44
CA GLY A 291 34.10 7.71 -7.27
C GLY A 291 33.44 7.02 -8.47
N ILE A 292 32.17 6.59 -8.33
CA ILE A 292 31.43 5.86 -9.36
C ILE A 292 30.71 6.82 -10.33
N TYR A 293 30.02 7.82 -9.80
CA TYR A 293 29.08 8.68 -10.56
C TYR A 293 29.62 10.09 -10.81
N GLY A 294 30.82 10.38 -10.31
CA GLY A 294 31.43 11.71 -10.39
C GLY A 294 31.08 12.63 -9.21
N PRO A 295 31.65 13.84 -9.17
CA PRO A 295 31.44 14.78 -8.08
C PRO A 295 29.96 15.17 -7.94
N GLY A 296 29.43 15.10 -6.71
CA GLY A 296 28.03 15.46 -6.45
C GLY A 296 27.57 14.99 -5.05
N ASN A 297 26.40 15.45 -4.63
CA ASN A 297 25.78 15.01 -3.40
C ASN A 297 24.79 13.86 -3.68
N TYR A 298 25.05 12.70 -3.08
CA TYR A 298 24.26 11.48 -3.22
C TYR A 298 23.54 11.09 -1.92
N ILE A 299 23.60 11.96 -0.89
CA ILE A 299 22.98 11.73 0.41
C ILE A 299 21.50 12.12 0.33
N PRO A 300 20.56 11.22 0.56
CA PRO A 300 19.14 11.55 0.66
C PRO A 300 18.85 12.31 1.97
N PRO A 301 17.70 13.00 2.11
CA PRO A 301 17.29 13.63 3.36
C PRO A 301 17.23 12.63 4.52
N ILE A 302 18.19 12.65 5.43
CA ILE A 302 18.38 11.63 6.46
C ILE A 302 17.27 11.68 7.50
N THR A 303 16.94 12.84 8.04
CA THR A 303 15.92 13.02 9.09
C THR A 303 14.56 12.45 8.65
N ILE A 304 14.16 12.72 7.41
CA ILE A 304 12.88 12.22 6.86
C ILE A 304 12.91 10.70 6.74
N ASN A 305 13.97 10.12 6.19
CA ASN A 305 14.10 8.67 6.01
C ASN A 305 14.17 7.95 7.34
N TYR A 306 14.90 8.47 8.29
CA TYR A 306 15.04 7.94 9.64
C TYR A 306 13.67 7.82 10.33
N TRP A 307 12.92 8.93 10.41
CA TRP A 307 11.63 8.95 11.10
C TRP A 307 10.54 8.21 10.34
N ALA A 308 10.58 8.21 9.01
CA ALA A 308 9.67 7.42 8.19
C ALA A 308 9.84 5.91 8.47
N PHE A 309 11.08 5.43 8.55
CA PHE A 309 11.33 4.03 8.89
C PHE A 309 10.82 3.67 10.29
N ARG A 310 11.08 4.51 11.31
CA ARG A 310 10.60 4.28 12.69
C ARG A 310 9.07 4.32 12.79
N ALA A 311 8.43 5.27 12.10
CA ALA A 311 6.97 5.36 12.07
C ALA A 311 6.34 4.12 11.42
N MET A 312 6.90 3.63 10.30
CA MET A 312 6.45 2.42 9.62
C MET A 312 6.55 1.20 10.54
N VAL A 313 7.72 0.97 11.10
CA VAL A 313 8.00 -0.20 11.96
C VAL A 313 7.18 -0.13 13.26
N GLY A 314 7.13 1.03 13.91
CA GLY A 314 6.38 1.25 15.14
C GLY A 314 4.87 1.04 14.96
N ALA A 315 4.29 1.57 13.89
CA ALA A 315 2.89 1.35 13.55
C ALA A 315 2.63 -0.12 13.23
N GLY A 316 3.56 -0.81 12.53
CA GLY A 316 3.48 -2.24 12.24
C GLY A 316 3.41 -3.09 13.49
N PHE A 317 4.32 -2.90 14.44
CA PHE A 317 4.29 -3.63 15.71
C PHE A 317 3.04 -3.31 16.54
N LEU A 318 2.61 -2.06 16.56
CA LEU A 318 1.38 -1.69 17.28
C LEU A 318 0.15 -2.36 16.67
N MET A 319 0.05 -2.44 15.34
CA MET A 319 -1.00 -3.21 14.66
C MET A 319 -0.97 -4.68 15.04
N PHE A 320 0.23 -5.28 15.10
CA PHE A 320 0.38 -6.68 15.50
C PHE A 320 -0.14 -6.92 16.91
N PHE A 321 0.26 -6.12 17.90
CA PHE A 321 -0.19 -6.27 19.29
C PHE A 321 -1.70 -6.07 19.43
N VAL A 322 -2.29 -5.10 18.72
CA VAL A 322 -3.74 -4.88 18.77
C VAL A 322 -4.49 -6.06 18.15
N ALA A 323 -4.05 -6.56 16.98
CA ALA A 323 -4.66 -7.70 16.33
C ALA A 323 -4.54 -8.99 17.17
N ALA A 324 -3.35 -9.24 17.73
CA ALA A 324 -3.10 -10.39 18.60
C ALA A 324 -3.97 -10.35 19.87
N TYR A 325 -4.10 -9.18 20.49
CA TYR A 325 -4.98 -8.99 21.63
C TYR A 325 -6.45 -9.18 21.28
N ALA A 326 -6.90 -8.63 20.13
CA ALA A 326 -8.26 -8.83 19.63
C ALA A 326 -8.55 -10.31 19.37
N LEU A 327 -7.61 -11.03 18.77
CA LEU A 327 -7.70 -12.47 18.53
C LEU A 327 -7.77 -13.27 19.85
N PHE A 328 -6.91 -12.95 20.81
CA PHE A 328 -6.88 -13.61 22.11
C PHE A 328 -8.23 -13.50 22.85
N ILE A 329 -8.85 -12.32 22.83
CA ILE A 329 -10.17 -12.12 23.45
C ILE A 329 -11.24 -12.88 22.67
N SER A 330 -11.21 -12.84 21.35
CA SER A 330 -12.15 -13.53 20.47
C SER A 330 -12.14 -15.04 20.71
N LEU A 331 -10.96 -15.65 20.83
CA LEU A 331 -10.80 -17.10 21.10
C LEU A 331 -11.31 -17.52 22.47
N LYS A 332 -11.23 -16.64 23.46
CA LYS A 332 -11.74 -16.91 24.82
C LYS A 332 -13.23 -16.68 24.97
N ASN A 333 -13.94 -16.27 23.93
CA ASN A 333 -15.35 -15.89 23.99
C ASN A 333 -15.66 -14.90 25.14
N LYS A 334 -14.68 -14.09 25.53
CA LYS A 334 -14.85 -13.09 26.58
C LYS A 334 -15.52 -11.84 26.02
N LEU A 335 -16.39 -11.24 26.83
CA LEU A 335 -16.89 -9.91 26.53
C LEU A 335 -15.70 -8.93 26.50
N ILE A 336 -15.51 -8.24 25.40
CA ILE A 336 -14.45 -7.24 25.28
C ILE A 336 -14.81 -6.07 26.22
N PRO A 337 -13.90 -5.67 27.11
CA PRO A 337 -14.16 -4.54 28.00
C PRO A 337 -14.53 -3.28 27.20
N SER A 338 -15.61 -2.63 27.56
CA SER A 338 -16.11 -1.44 26.85
C SER A 338 -15.06 -0.32 26.73
N LYS A 339 -14.20 -0.19 27.75
CA LYS A 339 -13.07 0.74 27.74
C LYS A 339 -12.12 0.49 26.57
N ILE A 340 -11.82 -0.77 26.28
CA ILE A 340 -10.91 -1.15 25.18
C ILE A 340 -11.59 -0.96 23.83
N LEU A 341 -12.85 -1.39 23.69
CA LEU A 341 -13.62 -1.19 22.46
C LEU A 341 -13.68 0.27 22.02
N LYS A 342 -13.66 1.22 22.95
CA LYS A 342 -13.65 2.66 22.67
C LYS A 342 -12.38 3.11 21.92
N PHE A 343 -11.24 2.45 22.17
CA PHE A 343 -9.95 2.85 21.59
C PHE A 343 -9.59 2.09 20.32
N ILE A 344 -10.11 0.87 20.11
CA ILE A 344 -9.81 0.08 18.91
C ILE A 344 -10.13 0.80 17.58
N PRO A 345 -11.19 1.64 17.43
CA PRO A 345 -11.43 2.37 16.18
C PRO A 345 -10.26 3.23 15.70
N PHE A 346 -9.41 3.71 16.61
CA PHE A 346 -8.22 4.50 16.24
C PHE A 346 -7.15 3.67 15.52
N VAL A 347 -7.21 2.33 15.60
CA VAL A 347 -6.28 1.45 14.90
C VAL A 347 -6.38 1.58 13.37
N ILE A 348 -7.51 2.09 12.86
CA ILE A 348 -7.72 2.35 11.43
C ILE A 348 -6.65 3.29 10.87
N ALA A 349 -6.12 4.22 11.67
CA ALA A 349 -5.10 5.16 11.23
C ALA A 349 -3.70 4.51 11.05
N LEU A 350 -3.40 3.45 11.81
CA LEU A 350 -2.05 2.87 11.86
C LEU A 350 -1.54 2.35 10.50
N PRO A 351 -2.33 1.58 9.71
CA PRO A 351 -1.85 1.12 8.42
C PRO A 351 -1.62 2.27 7.42
N TYR A 352 -2.36 3.37 7.51
CA TYR A 352 -2.10 4.54 6.67
C TYR A 352 -0.79 5.23 7.05
N ILE A 353 -0.51 5.35 8.35
CA ILE A 353 0.78 5.84 8.85
C ILE A 353 1.90 4.91 8.35
N ALA A 354 1.76 3.60 8.52
CA ALA A 354 2.78 2.64 8.11
C ALA A 354 3.04 2.67 6.60
N ASN A 355 1.98 2.61 5.77
CA ASN A 355 2.10 2.61 4.31
C ASN A 355 2.68 3.93 3.79
N SER A 356 2.20 5.09 4.28
CA SER A 356 2.72 6.39 3.85
C SER A 356 4.20 6.56 4.25
N SER A 357 4.55 6.18 5.46
CA SER A 357 5.95 6.22 5.92
C SER A 357 6.85 5.26 5.13
N GLY A 358 6.37 4.05 4.81
CA GLY A 358 7.08 3.10 3.97
C GLY A 358 7.35 3.64 2.57
N TRP A 359 6.36 4.30 1.96
CA TRP A 359 6.55 4.94 0.65
C TRP A 359 7.47 6.15 0.70
N ILE A 360 7.41 6.97 1.77
CA ILE A 360 8.39 8.06 1.99
C ILE A 360 9.80 7.47 2.03
N LEU A 361 10.05 6.44 2.81
CA LEU A 361 11.36 5.77 2.85
C LEU A 361 11.77 5.24 1.47
N THR A 362 10.85 4.62 0.73
CA THR A 362 11.13 4.03 -0.57
C THR A 362 11.57 5.08 -1.59
N GLU A 363 10.86 6.20 -1.67
CA GLU A 363 11.06 7.21 -2.71
C GLU A 363 12.05 8.31 -2.30
N VAL A 364 11.97 8.80 -1.07
CA VAL A 364 12.91 9.83 -0.56
C VAL A 364 14.27 9.19 -0.28
N GLY A 365 14.31 7.95 0.19
CA GLY A 365 15.56 7.22 0.42
C GLY A 365 16.32 6.85 -0.86
N ARG A 366 15.69 6.93 -2.04
CA ARG A 366 16.35 6.75 -3.34
C ARG A 366 17.00 8.03 -3.85
N GLN A 367 16.67 9.21 -3.30
CA GLN A 367 17.22 10.46 -3.78
C GLN A 367 18.76 10.49 -3.71
N PRO A 368 19.42 11.16 -4.67
CA PRO A 368 18.87 12.08 -5.68
C PRO A 368 18.35 11.39 -6.95
N TRP A 369 18.28 10.08 -6.99
CA TRP A 369 17.93 9.30 -8.18
C TRP A 369 16.41 9.17 -8.37
N ILE A 370 15.95 9.32 -9.62
CA ILE A 370 14.64 8.84 -10.05
C ILE A 370 14.75 7.42 -10.62
N ILE A 371 15.83 7.13 -11.35
CA ILE A 371 16.26 5.78 -11.73
C ILE A 371 17.64 5.57 -11.13
N PHE A 372 17.74 4.66 -10.20
CA PHE A 372 18.94 4.48 -9.40
C PHE A 372 20.19 4.26 -10.29
N GLY A 373 21.17 5.13 -10.11
CA GLY A 373 22.45 5.10 -10.81
C GLY A 373 22.46 5.65 -12.24
N TYR A 374 21.30 6.04 -12.81
CA TYR A 374 21.20 6.44 -14.21
C TYR A 374 20.60 7.82 -14.45
N LEU A 375 19.53 8.17 -13.75
CA LEU A 375 18.84 9.46 -13.96
C LEU A 375 18.54 10.10 -12.62
N LYS A 376 18.99 11.34 -12.43
CA LYS A 376 18.68 12.13 -11.24
C LYS A 376 17.29 12.77 -11.36
N THR A 377 16.65 12.98 -10.21
CA THR A 377 15.32 13.60 -10.15
C THR A 377 15.32 15.00 -10.78
N SER A 378 16.41 15.77 -10.62
CA SER A 378 16.57 17.09 -11.24
C SER A 378 16.63 17.07 -12.78
N GLU A 379 17.04 15.96 -13.37
CA GLU A 379 17.18 15.78 -14.82
C GLU A 379 15.89 15.23 -15.48
N ALA A 380 14.96 14.74 -14.66
CA ALA A 380 13.73 14.10 -15.10
C ALA A 380 12.55 15.07 -15.31
N VAL A 381 12.74 16.32 -14.91
CA VAL A 381 11.71 17.36 -14.90
C VAL A 381 11.46 17.88 -16.32
N SER A 382 10.22 18.24 -16.62
CA SER A 382 9.85 18.83 -17.92
C SER A 382 10.59 20.14 -18.16
N PRO A 383 11.28 20.32 -19.32
CA PRO A 383 12.19 21.45 -19.56
C PRO A 383 11.51 22.82 -19.61
N ASN A 384 10.22 22.85 -19.95
CA ASN A 384 9.43 24.09 -20.02
C ASN A 384 8.76 24.46 -18.70
N LEU A 385 9.05 23.75 -17.63
CA LEU A 385 8.40 23.93 -16.34
C LEU A 385 9.03 25.10 -15.58
N THR A 386 8.24 26.11 -15.28
CA THR A 386 8.64 27.19 -14.37
C THR A 386 8.33 26.84 -12.93
N VAL A 387 9.00 27.48 -11.97
CA VAL A 387 8.74 27.31 -10.53
C VAL A 387 7.27 27.62 -10.21
N SER A 388 6.68 28.63 -10.84
CA SER A 388 5.27 28.97 -10.66
C SER A 388 4.33 27.87 -11.14
N MET A 389 4.60 27.25 -12.30
CA MET A 389 3.81 26.12 -12.82
C MET A 389 3.91 24.89 -11.91
N LEU A 390 5.11 24.64 -11.36
CA LEU A 390 5.30 23.56 -10.40
C LEU A 390 4.49 23.79 -9.12
N TRP A 391 4.50 25.01 -8.58
CA TRP A 391 3.65 25.35 -7.42
C TRP A 391 2.16 25.24 -7.72
N MET A 392 1.71 25.71 -8.91
CA MET A 392 0.31 25.57 -9.33
C MET A 392 -0.11 24.10 -9.42
N SER A 393 0.70 23.25 -10.03
CA SER A 393 0.39 21.82 -10.11
C SER A 393 0.39 21.17 -8.73
N LEU A 394 1.38 21.43 -7.90
CA LEU A 394 1.47 20.87 -6.55
C LEU A 394 0.27 21.26 -5.68
N ILE A 395 -0.09 22.55 -5.67
CA ILE A 395 -1.27 23.03 -4.93
C ILE A 395 -2.56 22.47 -5.52
N GLY A 396 -2.71 22.49 -6.85
CA GLY A 396 -3.89 21.98 -7.55
C GLY A 396 -4.14 20.52 -7.26
N PHE A 397 -3.13 19.64 -7.40
CA PHE A 397 -3.25 18.22 -7.09
C PHE A 397 -3.49 17.98 -5.59
N THR A 398 -2.82 18.72 -4.71
CA THR A 398 -3.04 18.61 -3.26
C THR A 398 -4.49 18.95 -2.90
N LEU A 399 -5.07 19.99 -3.50
CA LEU A 399 -6.47 20.35 -3.27
C LEU A 399 -7.42 19.29 -3.83
N ILE A 400 -7.22 18.83 -5.06
CA ILE A 400 -8.05 17.78 -5.68
C ILE A 400 -8.04 16.52 -4.82
N TYR A 401 -6.86 16.01 -4.48
CA TYR A 401 -6.75 14.81 -3.62
C TYR A 401 -7.28 15.05 -2.22
N GLY A 402 -7.09 16.24 -1.66
CA GLY A 402 -7.63 16.63 -0.36
C GLY A 402 -9.17 16.59 -0.34
N VAL A 403 -9.82 17.15 -1.36
CA VAL A 403 -11.29 17.10 -1.51
C VAL A 403 -11.76 15.66 -1.67
N LEU A 404 -11.13 14.87 -2.57
CA LEU A 404 -11.49 13.47 -2.79
C LEU A 404 -11.32 12.64 -1.51
N MET A 405 -10.25 12.87 -0.76
CA MET A 405 -10.03 12.21 0.55
C MET A 405 -11.12 12.55 1.56
N VAL A 406 -11.53 13.84 1.65
CA VAL A 406 -12.61 14.24 2.55
C VAL A 406 -13.92 13.58 2.15
N VAL A 407 -14.23 13.53 0.85
CA VAL A 407 -15.43 12.84 0.34
C VAL A 407 -15.39 11.35 0.65
N ASP A 408 -14.25 10.68 0.43
CA ASP A 408 -14.09 9.25 0.73
C ASP A 408 -14.29 8.96 2.23
N ILE A 409 -13.62 9.72 3.10
CA ILE A 409 -13.78 9.59 4.56
C ILE A 409 -15.23 9.84 4.98
N PHE A 410 -15.89 10.86 4.40
CA PHE A 410 -17.29 11.16 4.69
C PHE A 410 -18.20 9.99 4.28
N LEU A 411 -18.04 9.46 3.07
CA LEU A 411 -18.85 8.34 2.56
C LEU A 411 -18.58 7.06 3.35
N LEU A 412 -17.30 6.71 3.56
CA LEU A 412 -16.93 5.54 4.35
C LEU A 412 -17.51 5.64 5.76
N LYS A 413 -17.37 6.79 6.44
CA LYS A 413 -17.96 7.02 7.77
C LYS A 413 -19.47 6.90 7.73
N LYS A 414 -20.15 7.56 6.78
CA LYS A 414 -21.61 7.53 6.64
C LYS A 414 -22.12 6.10 6.53
N TYR A 415 -21.55 5.30 5.62
CA TYR A 415 -22.02 3.94 5.37
C TYR A 415 -21.49 2.92 6.38
N ALA A 416 -20.32 3.12 6.96
CA ALA A 416 -19.81 2.30 8.04
C ALA A 416 -20.65 2.43 9.34
N MET A 417 -21.32 3.57 9.56
CA MET A 417 -22.16 3.77 10.73
C MET A 417 -23.60 3.26 10.56
N VAL A 418 -24.00 2.88 9.34
CA VAL A 418 -25.32 2.30 9.09
C VAL A 418 -25.35 0.86 9.64
N ILE A 419 -26.47 0.53 10.30
CA ILE A 419 -26.71 -0.81 10.84
C ILE A 419 -27.06 -1.75 9.68
N PRO A 420 -26.47 -2.96 9.57
CA PRO A 420 -26.86 -3.95 8.57
C PRO A 420 -28.37 -4.21 8.62
N GLY A 421 -29.02 -4.24 7.45
CA GLY A 421 -30.49 -4.35 7.32
C GLY A 421 -31.25 -3.02 7.31
N GLN A 422 -30.64 -1.92 7.71
CA GLN A 422 -31.18 -0.56 7.60
C GLN A 422 -30.54 0.25 6.47
N MET A 423 -29.76 -0.39 5.61
CA MET A 423 -29.31 0.28 4.39
C MET A 423 -30.55 0.74 3.62
N PRO A 424 -30.57 2.00 3.14
CA PRO A 424 -31.66 2.43 2.27
C PRO A 424 -31.82 1.37 1.17
N LYS A 425 -32.99 0.75 1.06
CA LYS A 425 -33.34 0.02 -0.14
C LYS A 425 -33.15 1.01 -1.27
N GLN A 426 -32.56 0.56 -2.38
CA GLN A 426 -32.56 1.35 -3.62
C GLN A 426 -33.95 1.94 -3.78
N SER A 427 -34.03 3.25 -4.00
CA SER A 427 -35.33 3.90 -4.22
C SER A 427 -36.03 3.20 -5.37
N GLU A 428 -37.35 3.15 -5.35
CA GLU A 428 -38.10 2.53 -6.48
C GLU A 428 -37.75 3.22 -7.81
N GLU A 429 -37.40 4.50 -7.79
CA GLU A 429 -36.85 5.24 -8.94
C GLU A 429 -35.52 4.69 -9.47
N GLU A 430 -34.59 4.21 -8.61
CA GLU A 430 -33.35 3.54 -9.05
C GLU A 430 -33.61 2.14 -9.62
N LYS A 431 -34.69 1.46 -9.19
CA LYS A 431 -35.09 0.17 -9.80
C LYS A 431 -35.61 0.36 -11.21
N THR A 432 -36.38 1.40 -11.47
CA THR A 432 -36.98 1.70 -12.79
C THR A 432 -35.93 2.06 -13.83
N TYR A 433 -34.84 2.70 -13.43
CA TYR A 433 -33.73 3.08 -14.35
C TYR A 433 -32.91 1.89 -14.86
N TRP A 434 -32.95 0.73 -14.18
CA TRP A 434 -32.14 -0.45 -14.50
C TRP A 434 -32.98 -1.70 -14.81
N ASP A 435 -34.29 -1.55 -14.92
CA ASP A 435 -35.17 -2.64 -15.32
C ASP A 435 -35.21 -2.76 -16.85
N LEU A 436 -34.23 -3.53 -17.39
CA LEU A 436 -34.10 -3.83 -18.81
C LEU A 436 -35.24 -4.73 -19.33
N SER A 437 -36.18 -5.14 -18.48
CA SER A 437 -37.33 -5.96 -18.92
C SER A 437 -38.31 -5.16 -19.78
N GLU A 438 -38.36 -3.83 -19.65
CA GLU A 438 -39.19 -2.97 -20.49
C GLU A 438 -38.63 -2.68 -21.90
N VAL A 439 -37.33 -2.98 -22.15
CA VAL A 439 -36.70 -2.74 -23.46
C VAL A 439 -37.01 -3.86 -24.48
N ASN A 440 -37.47 -5.01 -24.03
CA ASN A 440 -37.78 -6.14 -24.93
C ASN A 440 -39.17 -6.15 -25.52
N ASP A 441 -40.06 -5.24 -25.12
CA ASP A 441 -41.43 -5.17 -25.69
C ASP A 441 -41.56 -4.18 -26.87
N GLU A 442 -40.49 -3.47 -27.26
CA GLU A 442 -40.48 -2.52 -28.39
C GLU A 442 -39.54 -2.94 -29.56
N LEU A 443 -38.98 -4.16 -29.56
CA LEU A 443 -38.24 -4.75 -30.67
C LEU A 443 -38.91 -6.03 -31.17
#